data_a657446280e7cc23b7107dccad5694f3
#
_entry.id   a657446280e7cc23b7107dccad5694f3
#
_cell.length_a   1.000
_cell.length_b   1.000
_cell.length_c   1.000
_cell.angle_alpha   90.00
_cell.angle_beta   90.00
_cell.angle_gamma   90.00
#
_symmetry.space_group_name_H-M   'P 1'
#
loop_
_entity.id
_entity.type
_entity.pdbx_description
1 polymer ?
#
loop_
_entity_poly.entity_id
_entity_poly.type
_entity_poly.pdbx_seq_one_letter_code
_entity_poly.pdbx_strand_id
1 'polypeptide(L)'
;MATQPTKDKIISSSWELLEELPLTDFSMRKLASRLGMTVSSLYYHFSSKEALFAELIDKASLEIIFPANEKTWQDRLFVYGKNIYSVLEAYPNLAQLMMDYPPESENYLRLFDKLLMIVDDLKLSDDHKFYTINLFLNFIYTSKIDRDRLVEQPEKPVSTVKTPLVQLAPFLYKYWRTESLTSLGSSESFEFGLQLIISGIEKMLKIN
;
A
#
# COMPACT_ATOMS: atom_id res chain seq x y z
N MET A 1 -27.43 29.40 8.23
CA MET A 1 -27.05 28.72 6.99
C MET A 1 -25.89 27.81 7.34
N ALA A 2 -26.02 26.49 7.19
CA ALA A 2 -24.90 25.58 7.41
C ALA A 2 -23.83 25.89 6.36
N THR A 3 -22.60 26.15 6.81
CA THR A 3 -21.45 26.41 5.93
C THR A 3 -21.21 25.16 5.10
N GLN A 4 -21.14 25.31 3.78
CA GLN A 4 -20.85 24.17 2.88
C GLN A 4 -19.49 23.57 3.24
N PRO A 5 -19.36 22.22 3.37
CA PRO A 5 -18.10 21.58 3.72
C PRO A 5 -16.99 21.96 2.74
N THR A 6 -15.81 22.26 3.25
CA THR A 6 -14.62 22.55 2.44
C THR A 6 -14.07 21.26 1.81
N LYS A 7 -13.24 21.38 0.77
CA LYS A 7 -12.56 20.23 0.13
C LYS A 7 -11.79 19.40 1.17
N ASP A 8 -11.10 20.05 2.11
CA ASP A 8 -10.37 19.34 3.18
C ASP A 8 -11.30 18.60 4.15
N LYS A 9 -12.48 19.15 4.45
CA LYS A 9 -13.48 18.45 5.26
C LYS A 9 -14.02 17.21 4.55
N ILE A 10 -14.21 17.27 3.22
CA ILE A 10 -14.61 16.11 2.42
C ILE A 10 -13.52 15.03 2.46
N ILE A 11 -12.25 15.41 2.29
CA ILE A 11 -11.09 14.51 2.37
C ILE A 11 -11.02 13.81 3.73
N SER A 12 -11.05 14.57 4.84
CA SER A 12 -11.00 13.97 6.18
C SER A 12 -12.16 13.03 6.44
N SER A 13 -13.39 13.42 6.05
CA SER A 13 -14.56 12.54 6.21
C SER A 13 -14.53 11.32 5.28
N SER A 14 -13.80 11.38 4.17
CA SER A 14 -13.58 10.21 3.31
C SER A 14 -12.69 9.18 4.01
N TRP A 15 -11.61 9.60 4.66
CA TRP A 15 -10.75 8.72 5.46
C TRP A 15 -11.51 8.10 6.63
N GLU A 16 -12.28 8.91 7.39
CA GLU A 16 -13.15 8.41 8.46
C GLU A 16 -14.13 7.34 7.94
N LEU A 17 -14.72 7.54 6.76
CA LEU A 17 -15.65 6.58 6.17
C LEU A 17 -14.93 5.30 5.70
N LEU A 18 -13.69 5.41 5.19
CA LEU A 18 -12.87 4.27 4.79
C LEU A 18 -12.35 3.46 5.99
N GLU A 19 -12.28 4.05 7.18
CA GLU A 19 -11.96 3.34 8.42
C GLU A 19 -13.16 2.49 8.91
N GLU A 20 -14.39 2.97 8.69
CA GLU A 20 -15.61 2.31 9.13
C GLU A 20 -16.13 1.24 8.17
N LEU A 21 -15.80 1.32 6.88
CA LEU A 21 -16.36 0.49 5.82
C LEU A 21 -15.27 -0.13 4.94
N PRO A 22 -15.48 -1.36 4.45
CA PRO A 22 -14.68 -1.88 3.35
C PRO A 22 -14.70 -0.95 2.13
N LEU A 23 -13.62 -0.89 1.37
CA LEU A 23 -13.50 -0.05 0.17
C LEU A 23 -14.63 -0.32 -0.86
N THR A 24 -15.09 -1.58 -0.95
CA THR A 24 -16.21 -1.99 -1.81
C THR A 24 -17.52 -1.31 -1.47
N ASP A 25 -17.70 -0.95 -0.20
CA ASP A 25 -18.94 -0.36 0.32
C ASP A 25 -18.91 1.17 0.32
N PHE A 26 -17.78 1.78 -0.01
CA PHE A 26 -17.65 3.22 -0.14
C PHE A 26 -18.47 3.76 -1.33
N SER A 27 -19.28 4.79 -1.08
CA SER A 27 -20.04 5.47 -2.14
C SER A 27 -20.15 6.98 -1.88
N MET A 28 -20.23 7.76 -2.97
CA MET A 28 -20.45 9.20 -2.90
C MET A 28 -21.73 9.56 -2.14
N ARG A 29 -22.74 8.69 -2.18
CA ARG A 29 -24.00 8.88 -1.43
C ARG A 29 -23.80 8.75 0.08
N LYS A 30 -23.05 7.72 0.52
CA LYS A 30 -22.71 7.53 1.94
C LYS A 30 -21.89 8.72 2.48
N LEU A 31 -20.90 9.17 1.71
CA LEU A 31 -20.08 10.32 2.06
C LEU A 31 -20.90 11.63 2.15
N ALA A 32 -21.77 11.88 1.17
CA ALA A 32 -22.66 13.06 1.18
C ALA A 32 -23.60 13.03 2.39
N SER A 33 -24.19 11.86 2.71
CA SER A 33 -25.02 11.67 3.90
C SER A 33 -24.27 11.98 5.20
N ARG A 34 -23.02 11.48 5.33
CA ARG A 34 -22.15 11.74 6.49
C ARG A 34 -21.86 13.24 6.67
N LEU A 35 -21.65 13.95 5.56
CA LEU A 35 -21.35 15.38 5.55
C LEU A 35 -22.60 16.26 5.68
N GLY A 36 -23.80 15.69 5.70
CA GLY A 36 -25.07 16.45 5.72
C GLY A 36 -25.28 17.31 4.47
N MET A 37 -24.73 16.88 3.31
CA MET A 37 -24.84 17.59 2.05
C MET A 37 -25.54 16.75 0.97
N THR A 38 -25.94 17.39 -0.12
CA THR A 38 -26.51 16.66 -1.27
C THR A 38 -25.39 16.00 -2.07
N VAL A 39 -25.71 14.88 -2.73
CA VAL A 39 -24.75 14.18 -3.63
C VAL A 39 -24.31 15.11 -4.78
N SER A 40 -25.21 15.95 -5.30
CA SER A 40 -24.88 16.95 -6.33
C SER A 40 -23.85 17.99 -5.83
N SER A 41 -23.98 18.42 -4.58
CA SER A 41 -22.97 19.33 -3.97
C SER A 41 -21.62 18.66 -3.83
N LEU A 42 -21.57 17.36 -3.52
CA LEU A 42 -20.32 16.60 -3.46
C LEU A 42 -19.68 16.48 -4.85
N TYR A 43 -20.48 16.22 -5.90
CA TYR A 43 -19.99 16.16 -7.28
C TYR A 43 -19.50 17.52 -7.82
N TYR A 44 -19.91 18.62 -7.21
CA TYR A 44 -19.31 19.95 -7.51
C TYR A 44 -17.84 20.02 -7.07
N HIS A 45 -17.47 19.36 -5.98
CA HIS A 45 -16.09 19.32 -5.48
C HIS A 45 -15.23 18.25 -6.17
N PHE A 46 -15.82 17.11 -6.47
CA PHE A 46 -15.14 15.96 -7.10
C PHE A 46 -16.02 15.38 -8.20
N SER A 47 -15.56 15.45 -9.44
CA SER A 47 -16.35 15.05 -10.63
C SER A 47 -16.75 13.58 -10.61
N SER A 48 -16.03 12.72 -9.89
CA SER A 48 -16.33 11.29 -9.75
C SER A 48 -15.76 10.73 -8.43
N LYS A 49 -16.07 9.47 -8.12
CA LYS A 49 -15.48 8.71 -7.01
C LYS A 49 -13.97 8.54 -7.24
N GLU A 50 -13.58 8.27 -8.46
CA GLU A 50 -12.19 8.10 -8.89
C GLU A 50 -11.38 9.39 -8.69
N ALA A 51 -11.98 10.55 -9.04
CA ALA A 51 -11.34 11.85 -8.81
C ALA A 51 -11.14 12.15 -7.31
N LEU A 52 -12.08 11.72 -6.46
CA LEU A 52 -11.91 11.79 -5.01
C LEU A 52 -10.79 10.86 -4.54
N PHE A 53 -10.74 9.63 -5.02
CA PHE A 53 -9.71 8.66 -4.64
C PHE A 53 -8.32 9.08 -5.12
N ALA A 54 -8.19 9.63 -6.33
CA ALA A 54 -6.94 10.23 -6.80
C ALA A 54 -6.44 11.35 -5.88
N GLU A 55 -7.32 12.20 -5.39
CA GLU A 55 -6.96 13.25 -4.42
C GLU A 55 -6.56 12.69 -3.06
N LEU A 56 -7.22 11.62 -2.58
CA LEU A 56 -6.83 10.93 -1.34
C LEU A 56 -5.42 10.35 -1.46
N ILE A 57 -5.14 9.64 -2.56
CA ILE A 57 -3.83 9.07 -2.86
C ILE A 57 -2.78 10.19 -2.94
N ASP A 58 -3.09 11.28 -3.64
CA ASP A 58 -2.17 12.40 -3.83
C ASP A 58 -1.76 13.03 -2.50
N LYS A 59 -2.73 13.34 -1.64
CA LYS A 59 -2.47 13.93 -0.33
C LYS A 59 -1.67 13.00 0.58
N ALA A 60 -2.01 11.72 0.60
CA ALA A 60 -1.25 10.74 1.37
C ALA A 60 0.18 10.56 0.81
N SER A 61 0.36 10.58 -0.50
CA SER A 61 1.68 10.48 -1.15
C SER A 61 2.59 11.66 -0.81
N LEU A 62 2.03 12.84 -0.57
CA LEU A 62 2.79 14.03 -0.16
C LEU A 62 3.47 13.85 1.20
N GLU A 63 2.90 13.02 2.09
CA GLU A 63 3.44 12.75 3.43
C GLU A 63 4.62 11.77 3.42
N ILE A 64 4.86 11.08 2.30
CA ILE A 64 5.95 10.10 2.17
C ILE A 64 7.29 10.84 2.08
N ILE A 65 8.08 10.74 3.15
CA ILE A 65 9.37 11.43 3.26
C ILE A 65 10.43 10.70 2.42
N PHE A 66 11.05 11.42 1.48
CA PHE A 66 12.17 10.89 0.69
C PHE A 66 13.46 10.88 1.54
N PRO A 67 14.22 9.75 1.59
CA PRO A 67 15.43 9.61 2.41
C PRO A 67 16.66 10.24 1.73
N ALA A 68 16.73 11.57 1.69
CA ALA A 68 17.78 12.31 1.00
C ALA A 68 19.17 12.15 1.63
N ASN A 69 19.23 11.81 2.93
CA ASN A 69 20.50 11.73 3.70
C ASN A 69 21.18 10.36 3.62
N GLU A 70 20.53 9.34 3.09
CA GLU A 70 21.08 8.00 2.96
C GLU A 70 22.17 7.97 1.88
N LYS A 71 23.31 7.30 2.18
CA LYS A 71 24.49 7.34 1.33
C LYS A 71 24.43 6.33 0.19
N THR A 72 23.83 5.17 0.42
CA THR A 72 23.77 4.09 -0.55
C THR A 72 22.36 3.97 -1.15
N TRP A 73 22.26 3.46 -2.37
CA TRP A 73 20.97 3.19 -2.98
C TRP A 73 20.18 2.12 -2.21
N GLN A 74 20.89 1.16 -1.58
CA GLN A 74 20.28 0.13 -0.74
C GLN A 74 19.57 0.74 0.46
N ASP A 75 20.29 1.60 1.20
CA ASP A 75 19.74 2.28 2.37
C ASP A 75 18.56 3.19 1.96
N ARG A 76 18.69 3.89 0.83
CA ARG A 76 17.60 4.74 0.29
C ARG A 76 16.36 3.93 -0.02
N LEU A 77 16.48 2.81 -0.74
CA LEU A 77 15.33 1.94 -1.02
C LEU A 77 14.73 1.39 0.27
N PHE A 78 15.55 0.90 1.18
CA PHE A 78 15.09 0.33 2.44
C PHE A 78 14.32 1.35 3.29
N VAL A 79 14.91 2.53 3.52
CA VAL A 79 14.28 3.59 4.31
C VAL A 79 13.04 4.14 3.60
N TYR A 80 13.11 4.32 2.27
CA TYR A 80 11.96 4.83 1.53
C TYR A 80 10.80 3.84 1.53
N GLY A 81 11.08 2.54 1.41
CA GLY A 81 10.07 1.50 1.56
C GLY A 81 9.37 1.52 2.93
N LYS A 82 10.14 1.73 4.00
CA LYS A 82 9.58 1.89 5.36
C LYS A 82 8.74 3.18 5.49
N ASN A 83 9.17 4.27 4.90
CA ASN A 83 8.41 5.52 4.93
C ASN A 83 7.09 5.40 4.14
N ILE A 84 7.10 4.74 2.98
CA ILE A 84 5.88 4.41 2.24
C ILE A 84 4.96 3.56 3.12
N TYR A 85 5.47 2.48 3.69
CA TYR A 85 4.67 1.58 4.52
C TYR A 85 4.06 2.28 5.74
N SER A 86 4.81 3.18 6.39
CA SER A 86 4.30 3.97 7.53
C SER A 86 3.12 4.86 7.15
N VAL A 87 3.14 5.46 5.95
CA VAL A 87 2.00 6.24 5.46
C VAL A 87 0.81 5.33 5.11
N LEU A 88 1.06 4.13 4.56
CA LEU A 88 0.00 3.13 4.36
C LEU A 88 -0.66 2.68 5.68
N GLU A 89 0.10 2.66 6.79
CA GLU A 89 -0.45 2.36 8.12
C GLU A 89 -1.33 3.49 8.67
N ALA A 90 -1.02 4.74 8.31
CA ALA A 90 -1.77 5.90 8.79
C ALA A 90 -3.12 6.10 8.08
N TYR A 91 -3.29 5.53 6.87
CA TYR A 91 -4.47 5.74 6.06
C TYR A 91 -5.18 4.43 5.72
N PRO A 92 -6.43 4.23 6.17
CA PRO A 92 -7.19 2.99 5.92
C PRO A 92 -7.42 2.78 4.42
N ASN A 93 -7.25 1.55 3.96
CA ASN A 93 -7.42 1.14 2.56
C ASN A 93 -6.50 1.83 1.53
N LEU A 94 -5.52 2.67 1.94
CA LEU A 94 -4.64 3.38 1.01
C LEU A 94 -3.84 2.42 0.13
N ALA A 95 -3.31 1.33 0.69
CA ALA A 95 -2.57 0.32 -0.08
C ALA A 95 -3.43 -0.27 -1.22
N GLN A 96 -4.70 -0.57 -0.93
CA GLN A 96 -5.64 -1.06 -1.94
C GLN A 96 -5.96 0.01 -2.98
N LEU A 97 -6.15 1.26 -2.56
CA LEU A 97 -6.36 2.37 -3.49
C LEU A 97 -5.17 2.56 -4.43
N MET A 98 -3.93 2.52 -3.91
CA MET A 98 -2.73 2.64 -4.73
C MET A 98 -2.52 1.47 -5.69
N MET A 99 -3.03 0.27 -5.36
CA MET A 99 -3.03 -0.87 -6.29
C MET A 99 -4.09 -0.78 -7.37
N ASP A 100 -5.28 -0.29 -7.04
CA ASP A 100 -6.44 -0.27 -7.94
C ASP A 100 -6.41 0.94 -8.90
N TYR A 101 -5.71 2.01 -8.53
CA TYR A 101 -5.65 3.25 -9.31
C TYR A 101 -4.21 3.55 -9.76
N PRO A 102 -3.98 3.74 -11.07
CA PRO A 102 -2.66 4.08 -11.59
C PRO A 102 -2.17 5.44 -11.06
N PRO A 103 -0.84 5.70 -11.06
CA PRO A 103 -0.29 6.97 -10.65
C PRO A 103 -0.61 8.07 -11.67
N GLU A 104 -1.69 8.81 -11.45
CA GLU A 104 -2.14 9.91 -12.31
C GLU A 104 -2.08 11.28 -11.60
N SER A 105 -1.90 11.29 -10.27
CA SER A 105 -1.81 12.51 -9.47
C SER A 105 -0.36 12.93 -9.25
N GLU A 106 -0.13 14.23 -9.00
CA GLU A 106 1.20 14.85 -8.99
C GLU A 106 2.14 14.20 -7.97
N ASN A 107 1.72 14.07 -6.71
CA ASN A 107 2.57 13.54 -5.65
C ASN A 107 2.76 12.03 -5.77
N TYR A 108 1.77 11.31 -6.30
CA TYR A 108 1.90 9.88 -6.57
C TYR A 108 2.87 9.61 -7.74
N LEU A 109 2.84 10.42 -8.81
CA LEU A 109 3.86 10.37 -9.88
C LEU A 109 5.25 10.69 -9.34
N ARG A 110 5.38 11.71 -8.47
CA ARG A 110 6.66 12.06 -7.81
C ARG A 110 7.20 10.94 -6.95
N LEU A 111 6.35 10.12 -6.31
CA LEU A 111 6.78 8.93 -5.57
C LEU A 111 7.50 7.94 -6.49
N PHE A 112 6.90 7.62 -7.66
CA PHE A 112 7.51 6.75 -8.66
C PHE A 112 8.83 7.31 -9.21
N ASP A 113 8.84 8.60 -9.55
CA ASP A 113 10.02 9.29 -10.06
C ASP A 113 11.20 9.22 -9.07
N LYS A 114 10.93 9.51 -7.80
CA LYS A 114 11.95 9.39 -6.74
C LYS A 114 12.47 7.97 -6.55
N LEU A 115 11.64 6.95 -6.71
CA LEU A 115 12.08 5.56 -6.65
C LEU A 115 12.96 5.20 -7.86
N LEU A 116 12.57 5.61 -9.07
CA LEU A 116 13.39 5.43 -10.27
C LEU A 116 14.72 6.16 -10.16
N MET A 117 14.75 7.37 -9.61
CA MET A 117 15.97 8.14 -9.37
C MET A 117 16.97 7.38 -8.45
N ILE A 118 16.50 6.60 -7.48
CA ILE A 118 17.39 5.80 -6.62
C ILE A 118 18.15 4.73 -7.42
N VAL A 119 17.53 4.17 -8.45
CA VAL A 119 18.08 3.05 -9.24
C VAL A 119 18.65 3.50 -10.61
N ASP A 120 18.59 4.79 -10.91
CA ASP A 120 18.94 5.30 -12.24
C ASP A 120 20.40 5.06 -12.64
N ASP A 121 21.33 5.25 -11.69
CA ASP A 121 22.78 5.01 -11.92
C ASP A 121 23.17 3.53 -11.91
N LEU A 122 22.23 2.61 -11.61
CA LEU A 122 22.53 1.19 -11.62
C LEU A 122 22.68 0.64 -13.04
N LYS A 123 23.64 -0.29 -13.21
CA LYS A 123 23.89 -0.98 -14.48
C LYS A 123 22.79 -2.01 -14.81
N LEU A 124 21.58 -1.53 -14.96
CA LEU A 124 20.39 -2.28 -15.38
C LEU A 124 19.81 -1.60 -16.63
N SER A 125 19.14 -2.36 -17.49
CA SER A 125 18.33 -1.76 -18.57
C SER A 125 17.17 -0.94 -17.96
N ASP A 126 16.66 0.02 -18.71
CA ASP A 126 15.54 0.87 -18.27
C ASP A 126 14.29 0.03 -17.93
N ASP A 127 14.01 -1.01 -18.73
CA ASP A 127 12.95 -1.96 -18.44
C ASP A 127 13.16 -2.66 -17.08
N HIS A 128 14.37 -3.12 -16.80
CA HIS A 128 14.68 -3.78 -15.54
C HIS A 128 14.61 -2.83 -14.33
N LYS A 129 14.99 -1.57 -14.48
CA LYS A 129 14.80 -0.53 -13.47
C LYS A 129 13.32 -0.35 -13.16
N PHE A 130 12.50 -0.20 -14.21
CA PHE A 130 11.06 -0.02 -14.08
C PHE A 130 10.38 -1.25 -13.44
N TYR A 131 10.71 -2.47 -13.89
CA TYR A 131 10.17 -3.71 -13.30
C TYR A 131 10.56 -3.86 -11.84
N THR A 132 11.79 -3.48 -11.49
CA THR A 132 12.29 -3.51 -10.11
C THR A 132 11.45 -2.62 -9.19
N ILE A 133 11.21 -1.37 -9.60
CA ILE A 133 10.41 -0.43 -8.81
C ILE A 133 8.95 -0.87 -8.73
N ASN A 134 8.39 -1.41 -9.80
CA ASN A 134 7.03 -1.96 -9.79
C ASN A 134 6.90 -3.14 -8.80
N LEU A 135 7.83 -4.10 -8.84
CA LEU A 135 7.87 -5.22 -7.89
C LEU A 135 8.04 -4.75 -6.45
N PHE A 136 8.90 -3.76 -6.22
CA PHE A 136 9.14 -3.17 -4.92
C PHE A 136 7.87 -2.55 -4.32
N LEU A 137 7.16 -1.73 -5.09
CA LEU A 137 5.90 -1.12 -4.67
C LEU A 137 4.79 -2.16 -4.45
N ASN A 138 4.65 -3.12 -5.38
CA ASN A 138 3.68 -4.20 -5.23
C ASN A 138 3.92 -5.00 -3.95
N PHE A 139 5.17 -5.29 -3.62
CA PHE A 139 5.51 -5.94 -2.35
C PHE A 139 5.06 -5.11 -1.14
N ILE A 140 5.32 -3.81 -1.14
CA ILE A 140 4.94 -2.90 -0.04
C ILE A 140 3.42 -2.88 0.13
N TYR A 141 2.67 -2.71 -0.97
CA TYR A 141 1.20 -2.64 -0.93
C TYR A 141 0.59 -3.96 -0.47
N THR A 142 1.03 -5.09 -1.05
CA THR A 142 0.50 -6.40 -0.67
C THR A 142 0.84 -6.78 0.76
N SER A 143 2.02 -6.42 1.26
CA SER A 143 2.41 -6.63 2.66
C SER A 143 1.46 -5.92 3.63
N LYS A 144 1.03 -4.69 3.30
CA LYS A 144 0.07 -3.95 4.12
C LYS A 144 -1.33 -4.58 4.04
N ILE A 145 -1.78 -4.93 2.84
CA ILE A 145 -3.10 -5.57 2.63
C ILE A 145 -3.17 -6.92 3.37
N ASP A 146 -2.10 -7.73 3.31
CA ASP A 146 -2.05 -9.01 4.01
C ASP A 146 -2.06 -8.82 5.53
N ARG A 147 -1.34 -7.82 6.05
CA ARG A 147 -1.39 -7.47 7.46
C ARG A 147 -2.81 -7.10 7.91
N ASP A 148 -3.50 -6.24 7.15
CA ASP A 148 -4.86 -5.83 7.50
C ASP A 148 -5.81 -7.03 7.52
N ARG A 149 -5.72 -7.91 6.52
CA ARG A 149 -6.52 -9.15 6.48
C ARG A 149 -6.27 -10.07 7.69
N LEU A 150 -5.02 -10.19 8.14
CA LEU A 150 -4.66 -11.01 9.28
C LEU A 150 -5.19 -10.42 10.61
N VAL A 151 -5.19 -9.09 10.73
CA VAL A 151 -5.74 -8.39 11.90
C VAL A 151 -7.26 -8.50 11.94
N GLU A 152 -7.94 -8.33 10.80
CA GLU A 152 -9.41 -8.39 10.71
C GLU A 152 -9.97 -9.82 10.89
N GLN A 153 -9.20 -10.84 10.57
CA GLN A 153 -9.65 -12.24 10.55
C GLN A 153 -8.65 -13.20 11.22
N PRO A 154 -8.34 -13.00 12.51
CA PRO A 154 -7.29 -13.77 13.19
C PRO A 154 -7.59 -15.26 13.34
N GLU A 155 -8.85 -15.66 13.22
CA GLU A 155 -9.30 -17.03 13.56
C GLU A 155 -10.07 -17.74 12.44
N LYS A 156 -9.82 -17.45 11.15
CA LYS A 156 -10.44 -18.32 10.15
C LYS A 156 -9.87 -19.73 10.26
N PRO A 157 -10.72 -20.76 10.54
CA PRO A 157 -10.25 -22.14 10.53
C PRO A 157 -9.74 -22.47 9.12
N VAL A 158 -8.49 -22.80 9.05
CA VAL A 158 -7.74 -22.93 7.82
C VAL A 158 -8.16 -24.12 6.97
N SER A 159 -8.97 -25.03 7.46
CA SER A 159 -9.18 -26.26 6.72
C SER A 159 -10.61 -26.79 6.81
N THR A 160 -11.33 -26.71 5.71
CA THR A 160 -12.48 -27.58 5.39
C THR A 160 -12.03 -28.95 4.85
N VAL A 161 -10.72 -29.21 4.79
CA VAL A 161 -10.14 -30.40 4.20
C VAL A 161 -10.21 -31.56 5.19
N LYS A 162 -10.82 -32.69 4.79
CA LYS A 162 -10.98 -33.90 5.63
C LYS A 162 -9.66 -34.64 5.87
N THR A 163 -8.70 -34.54 4.94
CA THR A 163 -7.39 -35.20 5.07
C THR A 163 -6.52 -34.41 6.05
N PRO A 164 -5.86 -35.06 7.02
CA PRO A 164 -4.94 -34.40 7.93
C PRO A 164 -3.86 -33.61 7.17
N LEU A 165 -3.64 -32.36 7.55
CA LEU A 165 -2.69 -31.45 6.86
C LEU A 165 -1.27 -32.02 6.80
N VAL A 166 -0.86 -32.78 7.82
CA VAL A 166 0.46 -33.44 7.85
C VAL A 166 0.63 -34.49 6.73
N GLN A 167 -0.44 -35.11 6.28
CA GLN A 167 -0.40 -36.09 5.17
C GLN A 167 -0.53 -35.36 3.81
N LEU A 168 -1.38 -34.33 3.75
CA LEU A 168 -1.65 -33.60 2.52
C LEU A 168 -0.49 -32.68 2.11
N ALA A 169 0.10 -31.99 3.09
CA ALA A 169 1.10 -30.95 2.86
C ALA A 169 2.16 -30.94 3.98
N PRO A 170 3.04 -31.96 4.04
CA PRO A 170 3.96 -32.17 5.16
C PRO A 170 4.96 -31.02 5.35
N PHE A 171 5.41 -30.38 4.25
CA PHE A 171 6.29 -29.21 4.33
C PHE A 171 5.55 -28.00 4.89
N LEU A 172 4.34 -27.70 4.43
CA LEU A 172 3.52 -26.61 4.95
C LEU A 172 3.18 -26.85 6.43
N TYR A 173 2.85 -28.08 6.82
CA TYR A 173 2.52 -28.46 8.19
C TYR A 173 3.63 -28.11 9.18
N LYS A 174 4.90 -28.21 8.78
CA LYS A 174 6.05 -27.83 9.60
C LYS A 174 5.97 -26.34 10.01
N TYR A 175 5.66 -25.46 9.06
CA TYR A 175 5.56 -24.02 9.29
C TYR A 175 4.21 -23.62 9.90
N TRP A 176 3.18 -24.41 9.67
CA TRP A 176 1.86 -24.23 10.26
C TRP A 176 1.85 -24.39 11.77
N ARG A 177 2.68 -25.28 12.32
CA ARG A 177 2.83 -25.50 13.76
C ARG A 177 3.68 -24.44 14.44
N THR A 178 4.40 -23.67 13.69
CA THR A 178 5.18 -22.53 14.20
C THR A 178 4.34 -21.26 14.03
N GLU A 179 4.65 -20.23 14.79
CA GLU A 179 3.99 -18.92 14.65
C GLU A 179 4.32 -18.20 13.33
N SER A 180 5.01 -18.88 12.40
CA SER A 180 5.46 -18.31 11.14
C SER A 180 4.32 -17.78 10.26
N LEU A 181 3.13 -18.39 10.35
CA LEU A 181 1.96 -17.90 9.58
C LEU A 181 1.32 -16.67 10.22
N THR A 182 1.35 -16.59 11.55
CA THR A 182 0.83 -15.42 12.28
C THR A 182 1.81 -14.25 12.24
N SER A 183 3.09 -14.50 11.94
CA SER A 183 4.11 -13.47 11.75
C SER A 183 4.11 -12.86 10.34
N LEU A 184 3.37 -13.42 9.38
CA LEU A 184 3.11 -12.77 8.10
C LEU A 184 2.43 -11.40 8.37
N GLY A 185 2.90 -10.35 7.72
CA GLY A 185 2.43 -8.99 7.98
C GLY A 185 3.07 -8.31 9.21
N SER A 186 3.98 -8.98 9.94
CA SER A 186 4.80 -8.33 10.95
C SER A 186 5.83 -7.37 10.33
N SER A 187 6.33 -6.42 11.12
CA SER A 187 7.43 -5.54 10.69
C SER A 187 8.68 -6.33 10.30
N GLU A 188 8.96 -7.44 11.00
CA GLU A 188 10.09 -8.33 10.69
C GLU A 188 9.94 -8.98 9.30
N SER A 189 8.76 -9.55 8.98
CA SER A 189 8.51 -10.16 7.67
C SER A 189 8.57 -9.13 6.55
N PHE A 190 8.09 -7.92 6.79
CA PHE A 190 8.16 -6.81 5.85
C PHE A 190 9.60 -6.37 5.59
N GLU A 191 10.39 -6.13 6.64
CA GLU A 191 11.80 -5.73 6.52
C GLU A 191 12.64 -6.83 5.85
N PHE A 192 12.38 -8.10 6.16
CA PHE A 192 13.01 -9.24 5.50
C PHE A 192 12.72 -9.23 3.98
N GLY A 193 11.48 -8.99 3.58
CA GLY A 193 11.11 -8.92 2.16
C GLY A 193 11.77 -7.74 1.44
N LEU A 194 11.87 -6.57 2.06
CA LEU A 194 12.62 -5.43 1.49
C LEU A 194 14.10 -5.79 1.28
N GLN A 195 14.74 -6.40 2.29
CA GLN A 195 16.13 -6.82 2.20
C GLN A 195 16.35 -7.88 1.12
N LEU A 196 15.41 -8.81 0.96
CA LEU A 196 15.46 -9.84 -0.08
C LEU A 196 15.41 -9.23 -1.48
N ILE A 197 14.54 -8.26 -1.71
CA ILE A 197 14.44 -7.54 -3.00
C ILE A 197 15.75 -6.78 -3.27
N ILE A 198 16.25 -6.02 -2.29
CA ILE A 198 17.49 -5.25 -2.42
C ILE A 198 18.69 -6.17 -2.72
N SER A 199 18.82 -7.29 -2.00
CA SER A 199 19.85 -8.28 -2.24
C SER A 199 19.72 -8.93 -3.62
N GLY A 200 18.51 -9.12 -4.12
CA GLY A 200 18.24 -9.58 -5.49
C GLY A 200 18.78 -8.61 -6.53
N ILE A 201 18.56 -7.31 -6.36
CA ILE A 201 19.10 -6.26 -7.24
C ILE A 201 20.62 -6.29 -7.23
N GLU A 202 21.25 -6.36 -6.05
CA GLU A 202 22.71 -6.45 -5.92
C GLU A 202 23.31 -7.64 -6.67
N LYS A 203 22.63 -8.79 -6.61
CA LYS A 203 23.06 -9.98 -7.33
C LYS A 203 22.96 -9.78 -8.85
N MET A 204 21.90 -9.17 -9.34
CA MET A 204 21.74 -8.86 -10.77
C MET A 204 22.84 -7.94 -11.27
N LEU A 205 23.26 -6.94 -10.48
CA LEU A 205 24.35 -6.03 -10.82
C LEU A 205 25.73 -6.71 -10.93
N LYS A 206 25.92 -7.87 -10.31
CA LYS A 206 27.18 -8.64 -10.38
C LYS A 206 27.21 -9.62 -11.56
N ILE A 207 26.07 -9.88 -12.18
CA ILE A 207 25.94 -10.84 -13.29
C ILE A 207 26.04 -10.09 -14.65
N ASN A 208 25.65 -8.83 -14.67
CA ASN A 208 25.77 -7.94 -15.85
C ASN A 208 27.09 -7.14 -15.83
#